data_b353254350ec025ed0c89ca7d17b21eb
#
_entry.id   b353254350ec025ed0c89ca7d17b21eb
#
_cell.length_a   1.000
_cell.length_b   1.000
_cell.length_c   1.000
_cell.angle_alpha   90.00
_cell.angle_beta   90.00
_cell.angle_gamma   90.00
#
_symmetry.space_group_name_H-M   'P 1'
#
loop_
_entity.id
_entity.type
_entity.pdbx_description
1 polymer ?
#
loop_
_entity_poly.entity_id
_entity_poly.type
_entity_poly.pdbx_seq_one_letter_code
_entity_poly.pdbx_strand_id
1 'polypeptide(L)'
;SIVPLKHKWKVLLIFSYLFYFINSGKYIVFILFSTLSIYFGGLLLNKIDDGFSMAKKALPKENKKEFKSIIGWQKKCVCVSIVLLNLGILVYLKYSVFFGQVFCDLLSIFHIKISNPMQNMMLPLGISFYTLSAISYIVDVYRGKYKASDNLGKVALFLVFFPHIVEGPIGRFDLLGDQVYEGHPFDYKNATMGLQLVFWGLFKKIVIADRANMYVNQIFNFHDQYDGLYVIIGMLLYTLQLYAEFSGCMDIVRGSAQMFGIEMSENFARPFISKTVSEFWRR
;
A
#
# COMPACT_ATOMS: atom_id res chain seq x y z
N SER A 1 22.39 20.78 3.44
CA SER A 1 22.36 19.32 3.29
C SER A 1 23.64 18.85 2.62
N ILE A 2 24.24 17.78 3.15
CA ILE A 2 25.54 17.24 2.69
C ILE A 2 25.42 16.59 1.29
N VAL A 3 24.21 16.15 0.89
CA VAL A 3 23.94 15.43 -0.37
C VAL A 3 23.34 16.38 -1.40
N PRO A 4 23.88 16.42 -2.65
CA PRO A 4 23.29 17.17 -3.76
C PRO A 4 21.86 16.72 -4.05
N LEU A 5 20.96 17.64 -4.45
CA LEU A 5 19.54 17.37 -4.70
C LEU A 5 19.31 16.15 -5.59
N LYS A 6 20.06 16.07 -6.70
CA LYS A 6 19.97 14.97 -7.69
C LYS A 6 20.30 13.57 -7.14
N HIS A 7 20.87 13.47 -5.95
CA HIS A 7 21.25 12.20 -5.34
C HIS A 7 20.45 11.88 -4.06
N LYS A 8 19.61 12.79 -3.59
CA LYS A 8 18.81 12.59 -2.36
C LYS A 8 17.90 11.37 -2.46
N TRP A 9 17.29 11.13 -3.62
CA TRP A 9 16.46 9.96 -3.84
C TRP A 9 17.20 8.62 -3.61
N LYS A 10 18.51 8.56 -3.92
CA LYS A 10 19.32 7.35 -3.68
C LYS A 10 19.50 7.09 -2.19
N VAL A 11 19.73 8.16 -1.43
CA VAL A 11 19.83 8.08 0.04
C VAL A 11 18.50 7.62 0.61
N LEU A 12 17.41 8.22 0.16
CA LEU A 12 16.07 7.87 0.60
C LEU A 12 15.73 6.40 0.25
N LEU A 13 16.13 5.93 -0.93
CA LEU A 13 15.97 4.54 -1.35
C LEU A 13 16.72 3.57 -0.45
N ILE A 14 18.01 3.87 -0.18
CA ILE A 14 18.85 3.02 0.68
C ILE A 14 18.26 2.95 2.09
N PHE A 15 17.89 4.09 2.68
CA PHE A 15 17.30 4.11 4.02
C PHE A 15 15.94 3.42 4.07
N SER A 16 15.12 3.54 3.02
CA SER A 16 13.84 2.83 2.93
C SER A 16 14.01 1.31 2.87
N TYR A 17 14.96 0.81 2.07
CA TYR A 17 15.28 -0.62 2.05
C TYR A 17 15.91 -1.10 3.35
N LEU A 18 16.78 -0.29 3.98
CA LEU A 18 17.36 -0.62 5.29
C LEU A 18 16.27 -0.72 6.35
N PHE A 19 15.37 0.26 6.40
CA PHE A 19 14.20 0.24 7.29
C PHE A 19 13.37 -1.03 7.08
N TYR A 20 13.09 -1.36 5.83
CA TYR A 20 12.32 -2.56 5.50
C TYR A 20 13.05 -3.84 5.92
N PHE A 21 14.36 -3.92 5.65
CA PHE A 21 15.17 -5.08 6.01
C PHE A 21 15.26 -5.31 7.52
N ILE A 22 15.44 -4.24 8.31
CA ILE A 22 15.46 -4.32 9.78
C ILE A 22 14.14 -4.89 10.32
N ASN A 23 13.00 -4.49 9.74
CA ASN A 23 11.68 -4.90 10.21
C ASN A 23 11.19 -6.24 9.64
N SER A 24 11.61 -6.61 8.44
CA SER A 24 11.09 -7.79 7.71
C SER A 24 12.14 -8.84 7.39
N GLY A 25 13.42 -8.56 7.58
CA GLY A 25 14.54 -9.49 7.37
C GLY A 25 14.52 -10.11 5.98
N LYS A 26 14.55 -11.45 5.92
CA LYS A 26 14.57 -12.22 4.66
C LYS A 26 13.37 -11.96 3.73
N TYR A 27 12.27 -11.45 4.24
CA TYR A 27 11.08 -11.13 3.46
C TYR A 27 11.22 -9.93 2.51
N ILE A 28 12.38 -9.23 2.55
CA ILE A 28 12.75 -8.20 1.57
C ILE A 28 12.68 -8.72 0.12
N VAL A 29 12.88 -10.02 -0.07
CA VAL A 29 12.80 -10.68 -1.39
C VAL A 29 11.44 -10.44 -2.07
N PHE A 30 10.34 -10.42 -1.31
CA PHE A 30 9.00 -10.24 -1.87
C PHE A 30 8.76 -8.82 -2.40
N ILE A 31 9.21 -7.78 -1.69
CA ILE A 31 9.08 -6.41 -2.20
C ILE A 31 10.01 -6.17 -3.40
N LEU A 32 11.21 -6.74 -3.40
CA LEU A 32 12.10 -6.70 -4.56
C LEU A 32 11.46 -7.38 -5.77
N PHE A 33 10.87 -8.56 -5.57
CA PHE A 33 10.17 -9.28 -6.64
C PHE A 33 8.96 -8.51 -7.15
N SER A 34 8.12 -7.93 -6.26
CA SER A 34 7.02 -7.05 -6.65
C SER A 34 7.50 -5.86 -7.46
N THR A 35 8.58 -5.21 -7.02
CA THR A 35 9.19 -4.06 -7.73
C THR A 35 9.62 -4.46 -9.15
N LEU A 36 10.34 -5.56 -9.29
CA LEU A 36 10.80 -6.04 -10.58
C LEU A 36 9.63 -6.46 -11.49
N SER A 37 8.62 -7.13 -10.92
CA SER A 37 7.45 -7.57 -11.69
C SER A 37 6.69 -6.39 -12.32
N ILE A 38 6.42 -5.32 -11.56
CA ILE A 38 5.71 -4.15 -12.08
C ILE A 38 6.59 -3.30 -13.00
N TYR A 39 7.91 -3.25 -12.75
CA TYR A 39 8.85 -2.54 -13.60
C TYR A 39 8.93 -3.16 -14.99
N PHE A 40 9.25 -4.46 -15.08
CA PHE A 40 9.33 -5.17 -16.36
C PHE A 40 7.97 -5.26 -17.05
N GLY A 41 6.90 -5.46 -16.28
CA GLY A 41 5.55 -5.46 -16.82
C GLY A 41 5.14 -4.12 -17.40
N GLY A 42 5.48 -3.02 -16.73
CA GLY A 42 5.26 -1.67 -17.23
C GLY A 42 6.03 -1.40 -18.53
N LEU A 43 7.31 -1.76 -18.58
CA LEU A 43 8.11 -1.65 -19.81
C LEU A 43 7.54 -2.49 -20.97
N LEU A 44 7.05 -3.69 -20.66
CA LEU A 44 6.41 -4.54 -21.67
C LEU A 44 5.13 -3.90 -22.21
N LEU A 45 4.30 -3.30 -21.34
CA LEU A 45 3.12 -2.54 -21.78
C LEU A 45 3.48 -1.35 -22.67
N ASN A 46 4.51 -0.57 -22.29
CA ASN A 46 5.02 0.52 -23.14
C ASN A 46 5.47 0.01 -24.52
N LYS A 47 6.24 -1.09 -24.56
CA LYS A 47 6.73 -1.69 -25.80
C LYS A 47 5.58 -2.14 -26.72
N ILE A 48 4.52 -2.73 -26.14
CA ILE A 48 3.32 -3.13 -26.89
C ILE A 48 2.61 -1.89 -27.46
N ASP A 49 2.50 -0.80 -26.70
CA ASP A 49 1.86 0.44 -27.15
C ASP A 49 2.68 1.15 -28.24
N ASP A 50 3.98 1.23 -28.09
CA ASP A 50 4.87 1.83 -29.08
C ASP A 50 4.89 1.01 -30.39
N GLY A 51 4.93 -0.34 -30.29
CA GLY A 51 4.78 -1.24 -31.44
C GLY A 51 3.44 -1.07 -32.15
N PHE A 52 2.36 -0.93 -31.38
CA PHE A 52 1.03 -0.66 -31.93
C PHE A 52 0.97 0.67 -32.68
N SER A 53 1.53 1.74 -32.13
CA SER A 53 1.52 3.07 -32.75
C SER A 53 2.32 3.12 -34.05
N MET A 54 3.43 2.35 -34.13
CA MET A 54 4.20 2.21 -35.39
C MET A 54 3.45 1.40 -36.44
N ALA A 55 2.92 0.22 -36.07
CA ALA A 55 2.19 -0.66 -36.99
C ALA A 55 0.89 -0.01 -37.51
N LYS A 56 0.18 0.76 -36.67
CA LYS A 56 -1.06 1.46 -37.03
C LYS A 56 -0.86 2.45 -38.20
N LYS A 57 0.33 3.01 -38.36
CA LYS A 57 0.64 3.92 -39.48
C LYS A 57 0.76 3.17 -40.81
N ALA A 58 1.22 1.92 -40.78
CA ALA A 58 1.47 1.09 -41.96
C ALA A 58 0.28 0.21 -42.37
N LEU A 59 -0.68 -0.04 -41.48
CA LEU A 59 -1.80 -0.96 -41.73
C LEU A 59 -2.95 -0.32 -42.52
N PRO A 60 -3.57 -1.08 -43.48
CA PRO A 60 -4.82 -0.72 -44.15
C PRO A 60 -5.97 -0.49 -43.14
N LYS A 61 -6.94 0.37 -43.51
CA LYS A 61 -8.05 0.74 -42.60
C LYS A 61 -8.88 -0.45 -42.12
N GLU A 62 -9.07 -1.46 -42.97
CA GLU A 62 -9.85 -2.66 -42.70
C GLU A 62 -9.28 -3.52 -41.55
N ASN A 63 -7.96 -3.69 -41.50
CA ASN A 63 -7.29 -4.54 -40.51
C ASN A 63 -7.00 -3.84 -39.17
N LYS A 64 -7.22 -2.50 -39.09
CA LYS A 64 -6.93 -1.74 -37.86
C LYS A 64 -7.76 -2.15 -36.68
N LYS A 65 -9.02 -2.57 -36.90
CA LYS A 65 -9.94 -2.94 -35.82
C LYS A 65 -9.55 -4.28 -35.18
N GLU A 66 -9.22 -5.25 -36.01
CA GLU A 66 -8.78 -6.58 -35.57
C GLU A 66 -7.42 -6.49 -34.84
N PHE A 67 -6.47 -5.78 -35.42
CA PHE A 67 -5.15 -5.56 -34.81
C PHE A 67 -5.25 -4.86 -33.46
N LYS A 68 -6.12 -3.85 -33.33
CA LYS A 68 -6.40 -3.18 -32.03
C LYS A 68 -6.97 -4.15 -31.01
N SER A 69 -7.81 -5.10 -31.41
CA SER A 69 -8.36 -6.11 -30.51
C SER A 69 -7.29 -7.05 -29.98
N ILE A 70 -6.40 -7.54 -30.88
CA ILE A 70 -5.28 -8.44 -30.50
C ILE A 70 -4.35 -7.75 -29.51
N ILE A 71 -3.94 -6.53 -29.79
CA ILE A 71 -3.07 -5.73 -28.90
C ILE A 71 -3.76 -5.45 -27.57
N GLY A 72 -5.04 -5.13 -27.58
CA GLY A 72 -5.82 -4.94 -26.37
C GLY A 72 -5.86 -6.19 -25.50
N TRP A 73 -5.99 -7.36 -26.11
CA TRP A 73 -5.95 -8.64 -25.40
C TRP A 73 -4.55 -8.94 -24.83
N GLN A 74 -3.48 -8.72 -25.61
CA GLN A 74 -2.10 -8.87 -25.12
C GLN A 74 -1.81 -7.99 -23.90
N LYS A 75 -2.15 -6.70 -23.97
CA LYS A 75 -2.01 -5.76 -22.84
C LYS A 75 -2.80 -6.23 -21.62
N LYS A 76 -4.04 -6.70 -21.84
CA LYS A 76 -4.87 -7.24 -20.76
C LYS A 76 -4.23 -8.48 -20.11
N CYS A 77 -3.70 -9.40 -20.90
CA CYS A 77 -3.01 -10.59 -20.38
C CYS A 77 -1.79 -10.20 -19.53
N VAL A 78 -0.94 -9.28 -20.00
CA VAL A 78 0.21 -8.80 -19.24
C VAL A 78 -0.22 -8.17 -17.92
N CYS A 79 -1.19 -7.25 -17.96
CA CYS A 79 -1.70 -6.58 -16.76
C CYS A 79 -2.27 -7.60 -15.76
N VAL A 80 -3.16 -8.49 -16.22
CA VAL A 80 -3.80 -9.50 -15.36
C VAL A 80 -2.78 -10.45 -14.77
N SER A 81 -1.79 -10.92 -15.54
CA SER A 81 -0.74 -11.82 -15.03
C SER A 81 0.06 -11.18 -13.89
N ILE A 82 0.44 -9.90 -14.03
CA ILE A 82 1.19 -9.19 -12.98
C ILE A 82 0.33 -8.92 -11.75
N VAL A 83 -0.93 -8.57 -11.95
CA VAL A 83 -1.89 -8.40 -10.84
C VAL A 83 -2.08 -9.71 -10.09
N LEU A 84 -2.32 -10.82 -10.80
CA LEU A 84 -2.49 -12.14 -10.19
C LEU A 84 -1.22 -12.61 -9.46
N LEU A 85 -0.04 -12.33 -10.01
CA LEU A 85 1.23 -12.65 -9.38
C LEU A 85 1.41 -11.90 -8.05
N ASN A 86 1.19 -10.59 -8.03
CA ASN A 86 1.32 -9.80 -6.80
C ASN A 86 0.23 -10.14 -5.78
N LEU A 87 -1.02 -10.34 -6.21
CA LEU A 87 -2.10 -10.83 -5.35
C LEU A 87 -1.81 -12.24 -4.81
N GLY A 88 -1.26 -13.12 -5.65
CA GLY A 88 -0.88 -14.49 -5.25
C GLY A 88 0.15 -14.48 -4.13
N ILE A 89 1.16 -13.61 -4.20
CA ILE A 89 2.15 -13.41 -3.12
C ILE A 89 1.45 -12.93 -1.85
N LEU A 90 0.58 -11.92 -1.97
CA LEU A 90 -0.18 -11.39 -0.83
C LEU A 90 -1.03 -12.48 -0.17
N VAL A 91 -1.80 -13.22 -0.97
CA VAL A 91 -2.67 -14.31 -0.47
C VAL A 91 -1.83 -15.40 0.18
N TYR A 92 -0.74 -15.82 -0.47
CA TYR A 92 0.18 -16.81 0.08
C TYR A 92 0.74 -16.38 1.43
N LEU A 93 1.27 -15.17 1.56
CA LEU A 93 1.90 -14.71 2.80
C LEU A 93 0.87 -14.41 3.90
N LYS A 94 -0.29 -13.86 3.55
CA LYS A 94 -1.29 -13.44 4.53
C LYS A 94 -2.17 -14.58 5.03
N TYR A 95 -2.49 -15.54 4.16
CA TYR A 95 -3.48 -16.58 4.44
C TYR A 95 -2.91 -17.99 4.48
N SER A 96 -1.58 -18.18 4.27
CA SER A 96 -0.95 -19.51 4.29
C SER A 96 -1.15 -20.25 5.63
N VAL A 97 -1.07 -19.55 6.76
CA VAL A 97 -1.30 -20.15 8.08
C VAL A 97 -2.73 -20.66 8.20
N PHE A 98 -3.71 -19.86 7.76
CA PHE A 98 -5.12 -20.24 7.77
C PHE A 98 -5.38 -21.44 6.86
N PHE A 99 -4.96 -21.38 5.59
CA PHE A 99 -5.15 -22.50 4.66
C PHE A 99 -4.38 -23.75 5.07
N GLY A 100 -3.17 -23.57 5.64
CA GLY A 100 -2.40 -24.67 6.21
C GLY A 100 -3.14 -25.35 7.37
N GLN A 101 -3.79 -24.57 8.25
CA GLN A 101 -4.58 -25.14 9.35
C GLN A 101 -5.82 -25.88 8.81
N VAL A 102 -6.60 -25.26 7.92
CA VAL A 102 -7.76 -25.92 7.28
C VAL A 102 -7.34 -27.24 6.61
N PHE A 103 -6.19 -27.27 5.94
CA PHE A 103 -5.67 -28.48 5.31
C PHE A 103 -5.32 -29.56 6.33
N CYS A 104 -4.66 -29.18 7.44
CA CYS A 104 -4.37 -30.12 8.54
C CYS A 104 -5.64 -30.66 9.20
N ASP A 105 -6.65 -29.82 9.39
CA ASP A 105 -7.93 -30.20 9.97
C ASP A 105 -8.68 -31.17 9.06
N LEU A 106 -8.67 -30.95 7.74
CA LEU A 106 -9.23 -31.89 6.77
C LEU A 106 -8.52 -33.24 6.78
N LEU A 107 -7.18 -33.26 6.86
CA LEU A 107 -6.43 -34.50 6.95
C LEU A 107 -6.68 -35.25 8.28
N SER A 108 -6.95 -34.54 9.36
CA SER A 108 -7.27 -35.13 10.65
C SER A 108 -8.55 -35.98 10.63
N ILE A 109 -9.51 -35.66 9.74
CA ILE A 109 -10.73 -36.46 9.50
C ILE A 109 -10.34 -37.87 9.01
N PHE A 110 -9.25 -37.98 8.25
CA PHE A 110 -8.72 -39.27 7.75
C PHE A 110 -7.71 -39.89 8.75
N HIS A 111 -7.69 -39.45 10.01
CA HIS A 111 -6.75 -39.89 11.05
C HIS A 111 -5.26 -39.59 10.74
N ILE A 112 -4.96 -38.71 9.78
CA ILE A 112 -3.61 -38.25 9.46
C ILE A 112 -3.31 -36.97 10.26
N LYS A 113 -2.48 -37.09 11.29
CA LYS A 113 -2.05 -35.93 12.10
C LYS A 113 -0.77 -35.33 11.56
N ILE A 114 -0.87 -34.14 10.96
CA ILE A 114 0.26 -33.35 10.49
C ILE A 114 0.19 -31.97 11.18
N SER A 115 1.33 -31.48 11.68
CA SER A 115 1.42 -30.12 12.18
C SER A 115 1.47 -29.13 11.00
N ASN A 116 0.82 -27.98 11.14
CA ASN A 116 0.84 -26.95 10.11
C ASN A 116 2.28 -26.42 9.86
N PRO A 117 2.91 -26.69 8.71
CA PRO A 117 4.28 -26.27 8.43
C PRO A 117 4.42 -24.75 8.28
N MET A 118 3.29 -24.05 8.12
CA MET A 118 3.23 -22.60 7.91
C MET A 118 2.96 -21.81 9.20
N GLN A 119 2.83 -22.48 10.34
CA GLN A 119 2.41 -21.88 11.64
C GLN A 119 3.34 -20.73 12.09
N ASN A 120 4.62 -20.78 11.73
CA ASN A 120 5.63 -19.78 12.12
C ASN A 120 5.90 -18.74 11.00
N MET A 121 5.02 -18.61 10.03
CA MET A 121 5.21 -17.65 8.94
C MET A 121 4.93 -16.24 9.44
N MET A 122 5.96 -15.37 9.40
CA MET A 122 5.83 -13.96 9.75
C MET A 122 5.29 -13.18 8.55
N LEU A 123 4.32 -12.29 8.81
CA LEU A 123 3.80 -11.40 7.79
C LEU A 123 4.79 -10.24 7.55
N PRO A 124 5.28 -10.03 6.32
CA PRO A 124 6.16 -8.91 6.01
C PRO A 124 5.48 -7.57 6.25
N LEU A 125 6.25 -6.59 6.72
CA LEU A 125 5.77 -5.24 6.96
C LEU A 125 5.16 -4.65 5.67
N GLY A 126 3.96 -4.08 5.79
CA GLY A 126 3.32 -3.34 4.72
C GLY A 126 2.95 -4.10 3.45
N ILE A 127 2.96 -5.45 3.47
CA ILE A 127 2.71 -6.27 2.28
C ILE A 127 1.41 -5.91 1.57
N SER A 128 0.34 -5.62 2.30
CA SER A 128 -0.94 -5.23 1.72
C SER A 128 -0.85 -3.88 1.01
N PHE A 129 -0.16 -2.92 1.63
CA PHE A 129 -0.05 -1.55 1.13
C PHE A 129 0.82 -1.48 -0.13
N TYR A 130 2.03 -2.06 -0.11
CA TYR A 130 2.88 -2.02 -1.30
C TYR A 130 2.33 -2.88 -2.44
N THR A 131 1.62 -3.98 -2.15
CA THR A 131 0.96 -4.78 -3.19
C THR A 131 -0.16 -3.98 -3.87
N LEU A 132 -0.99 -3.27 -3.11
CA LEU A 132 -2.03 -2.41 -3.69
C LEU A 132 -1.43 -1.26 -4.50
N SER A 133 -0.33 -0.65 -4.03
CA SER A 133 0.41 0.38 -4.78
C SER A 133 1.02 -0.17 -6.07
N ALA A 134 1.57 -1.39 -6.04
CA ALA A 134 2.08 -2.09 -7.23
C ALA A 134 0.98 -2.36 -8.26
N ILE A 135 -0.19 -2.83 -7.79
CA ILE A 135 -1.36 -3.06 -8.64
C ILE A 135 -1.88 -1.74 -9.21
N SER A 136 -1.97 -0.68 -8.40
CA SER A 136 -2.37 0.65 -8.87
C SER A 136 -1.46 1.11 -10.00
N TYR A 137 -0.13 0.98 -9.85
CA TYR A 137 0.83 1.35 -10.87
C TYR A 137 0.60 0.63 -12.20
N ILE A 138 0.54 -0.71 -12.19
CA ILE A 138 0.43 -1.49 -13.42
C ILE A 138 -0.93 -1.30 -14.12
N VAL A 139 -2.01 -1.13 -13.34
CA VAL A 139 -3.34 -0.85 -13.87
C VAL A 139 -3.42 0.54 -14.49
N ASP A 140 -2.82 1.55 -13.89
CA ASP A 140 -2.78 2.91 -14.43
C ASP A 140 -1.95 2.98 -15.71
N VAL A 141 -0.82 2.27 -15.79
CA VAL A 141 -0.04 2.11 -17.05
C VAL A 141 -0.86 1.38 -18.11
N TYR A 142 -1.53 0.27 -17.76
CA TYR A 142 -2.41 -0.45 -18.69
C TYR A 142 -3.53 0.43 -19.25
N ARG A 143 -4.13 1.28 -18.41
CA ARG A 143 -5.17 2.24 -18.82
C ARG A 143 -4.62 3.41 -19.65
N GLY A 144 -3.30 3.54 -19.77
CA GLY A 144 -2.66 4.64 -20.51
C GLY A 144 -2.73 5.98 -19.79
N LYS A 145 -2.90 5.99 -18.48
CA LYS A 145 -2.94 7.22 -17.69
C LYS A 145 -1.58 7.94 -17.70
N TYR A 146 -0.50 7.16 -17.68
CA TYR A 146 0.89 7.58 -17.86
C TYR A 146 1.71 6.43 -18.46
N LYS A 147 2.87 6.76 -19.06
CA LYS A 147 3.84 5.75 -19.49
C LYS A 147 4.56 5.16 -18.28
N ALA A 148 4.88 3.87 -18.36
CA ALA A 148 5.72 3.25 -17.34
C ALA A 148 7.09 3.92 -17.28
N SER A 149 7.61 4.06 -16.07
CA SER A 149 8.93 4.67 -15.86
C SER A 149 10.04 3.73 -16.33
N ASP A 150 11.01 4.29 -17.09
CA ASP A 150 12.23 3.58 -17.51
C ASP A 150 13.27 3.48 -16.39
N ASN A 151 13.03 4.16 -15.25
CA ASN A 151 13.96 4.19 -14.14
C ASN A 151 13.50 3.25 -13.02
N LEU A 152 14.23 2.12 -12.88
CA LEU A 152 13.96 1.13 -11.81
C LEU A 152 14.03 1.75 -10.41
N GLY A 153 14.99 2.66 -10.16
CA GLY A 153 15.13 3.32 -8.85
C GLY A 153 13.93 4.16 -8.47
N LYS A 154 13.26 4.81 -9.45
CA LYS A 154 12.05 5.59 -9.24
C LYS A 154 10.87 4.68 -8.86
N VAL A 155 10.69 3.56 -9.57
CA VAL A 155 9.64 2.58 -9.27
C VAL A 155 9.91 1.89 -7.93
N ALA A 156 11.17 1.55 -7.64
CA ALA A 156 11.57 0.95 -6.38
C ALA A 156 11.28 1.89 -5.20
N LEU A 157 11.71 3.16 -5.30
CA LEU A 157 11.48 4.15 -4.24
C LEU A 157 10.00 4.41 -4.01
N PHE A 158 9.20 4.46 -5.07
CA PHE A 158 7.75 4.59 -4.97
C PHE A 158 7.12 3.48 -4.13
N LEU A 159 7.57 2.22 -4.28
CA LEU A 159 7.02 1.09 -3.51
C LEU A 159 7.56 1.01 -2.08
N VAL A 160 8.89 1.28 -1.90
CA VAL A 160 9.56 1.04 -0.62
C VAL A 160 9.61 2.27 0.28
N PHE A 161 9.11 3.40 -0.16
CA PHE A 161 9.17 4.68 0.57
C PHE A 161 8.73 4.50 2.03
N PHE A 162 9.68 4.63 2.97
CA PHE A 162 9.53 4.15 4.35
C PHE A 162 8.35 4.78 5.13
N PRO A 163 7.97 6.05 4.95
CA PRO A 163 6.81 6.58 5.65
C PRO A 163 5.50 5.92 5.18
N HIS A 164 5.42 5.61 3.89
CA HIS A 164 4.22 5.10 3.24
C HIS A 164 4.02 3.58 3.40
N ILE A 165 5.13 2.81 3.54
CA ILE A 165 5.07 1.35 3.47
C ILE A 165 4.36 0.70 4.66
N VAL A 166 4.31 1.36 5.81
CA VAL A 166 3.73 0.78 7.05
C VAL A 166 2.21 0.75 6.97
N GLU A 167 1.59 1.93 6.89
CA GLU A 167 0.14 2.14 6.86
C GLU A 167 -0.24 3.41 6.08
N GLY A 168 0.50 3.74 5.04
CA GLY A 168 0.26 4.96 4.27
C GLY A 168 -0.99 4.89 3.38
N PRO A 169 -1.45 6.04 2.85
CA PRO A 169 -2.47 6.05 1.80
C PRO A 169 -1.99 5.26 0.61
N ILE A 170 -2.87 4.54 -0.10
CA ILE A 170 -2.49 3.77 -1.29
C ILE A 170 -1.80 4.70 -2.27
N GLY A 171 -0.50 4.44 -2.50
CA GLY A 171 0.35 5.29 -3.33
C GLY A 171 -0.13 5.33 -4.77
N ARG A 172 -0.31 6.53 -5.29
CA ARG A 172 -0.53 6.77 -6.72
C ARG A 172 0.77 7.28 -7.32
N PHE A 173 1.26 6.57 -8.33
CA PHE A 173 2.55 6.88 -8.93
C PHE A 173 2.58 8.26 -9.62
N ASP A 174 1.45 8.68 -10.21
CA ASP A 174 1.30 10.01 -10.83
C ASP A 174 1.41 11.18 -9.82
N LEU A 175 1.13 10.93 -8.54
CA LEU A 175 1.22 11.95 -7.48
C LEU A 175 2.52 11.86 -6.69
N LEU A 176 2.96 10.64 -6.37
CA LEU A 176 4.07 10.40 -5.45
C LEU A 176 5.40 10.13 -6.16
N GLY A 177 5.35 9.45 -7.33
CA GLY A 177 6.56 8.94 -8.00
C GLY A 177 7.58 10.02 -8.36
N ASP A 178 7.13 11.17 -8.87
CA ASP A 178 8.01 12.28 -9.21
C ASP A 178 8.52 13.00 -7.95
N GLN A 179 7.64 13.25 -6.98
CA GLN A 179 8.02 13.92 -5.74
C GLN A 179 9.13 13.20 -4.98
N VAL A 180 9.03 11.85 -4.82
CA VAL A 180 10.05 11.09 -4.09
C VAL A 180 11.37 11.00 -4.84
N TYR A 181 11.35 11.12 -6.19
CA TYR A 181 12.53 10.98 -7.03
C TYR A 181 13.29 12.29 -7.26
N GLU A 182 12.59 13.42 -7.39
CA GLU A 182 13.22 14.71 -7.70
C GLU A 182 14.11 15.23 -6.57
N GLY A 183 13.82 14.88 -5.34
CA GLY A 183 14.55 15.35 -4.15
C GLY A 183 14.25 16.82 -3.86
N HIS A 184 13.98 17.13 -2.60
CA HIS A 184 13.59 18.47 -2.16
C HIS A 184 14.69 19.14 -1.34
N PRO A 185 14.90 20.48 -1.43
CA PRO A 185 15.73 21.20 -0.49
C PRO A 185 15.12 21.09 0.91
N PHE A 186 15.96 21.27 1.94
CA PHE A 186 15.44 21.38 3.30
C PHE A 186 14.65 22.69 3.44
N ASP A 187 13.41 22.56 3.85
CA ASP A 187 12.54 23.69 4.17
C ASP A 187 12.10 23.59 5.63
N TYR A 188 12.46 24.61 6.42
CA TYR A 188 12.13 24.66 7.84
C TYR A 188 10.62 24.66 8.10
N LYS A 189 9.86 25.34 7.25
CA LYS A 189 8.38 25.40 7.36
C LYS A 189 7.78 24.01 7.18
N ASN A 190 8.17 23.29 6.12
CA ASN A 190 7.71 21.92 5.88
C ASN A 190 8.13 20.97 7.00
N ALA A 191 9.36 21.11 7.50
CA ALA A 191 9.84 20.29 8.62
C ALA A 191 9.02 20.53 9.89
N THR A 192 8.73 21.79 10.22
CA THR A 192 7.96 22.15 11.41
C THR A 192 6.50 21.71 11.29
N MET A 193 5.85 21.96 10.15
CA MET A 193 4.47 21.54 9.91
C MET A 193 4.34 20.01 9.90
N GLY A 194 5.30 19.32 9.27
CA GLY A 194 5.35 17.85 9.27
C GLY A 194 5.49 17.29 10.68
N LEU A 195 6.38 17.88 11.49
CA LEU A 195 6.59 17.47 12.88
C LEU A 195 5.32 17.71 13.74
N GLN A 196 4.66 18.84 13.57
CA GLN A 196 3.38 19.11 14.23
C GLN A 196 2.32 18.06 13.88
N LEU A 197 2.25 17.68 12.61
CA LEU A 197 1.32 16.66 12.15
C LEU A 197 1.66 15.26 12.73
N VAL A 198 2.95 14.92 12.84
CA VAL A 198 3.40 13.71 13.52
C VAL A 198 2.97 13.71 14.99
N PHE A 199 3.19 14.80 15.73
CA PHE A 199 2.75 14.89 17.12
C PHE A 199 1.23 14.83 17.27
N TRP A 200 0.49 15.41 16.34
CA TRP A 200 -0.97 15.29 16.32
C TRP A 200 -1.43 13.85 16.07
N GLY A 201 -0.77 13.14 15.16
CA GLY A 201 -1.01 11.72 14.92
C GLY A 201 -0.70 10.85 16.13
N LEU A 202 0.46 11.09 16.79
CA LEU A 202 0.84 10.43 18.05
C LEU A 202 -0.17 10.67 19.17
N PHE A 203 -0.65 11.92 19.30
CA PHE A 203 -1.70 12.25 20.28
C PHE A 203 -2.96 11.42 20.01
N LYS A 204 -3.45 11.36 18.77
CA LYS A 204 -4.61 10.54 18.42
C LYS A 204 -4.38 9.06 18.72
N LYS A 205 -3.20 8.52 18.39
CA LYS A 205 -2.87 7.11 18.61
C LYS A 205 -2.74 6.79 20.10
N ILE A 206 -1.86 7.49 20.82
CA ILE A 206 -1.46 7.13 22.18
C ILE A 206 -2.49 7.60 23.22
N VAL A 207 -3.03 8.83 23.05
CA VAL A 207 -3.89 9.43 24.06
C VAL A 207 -5.37 9.08 23.85
N ILE A 208 -5.81 8.96 22.60
CA ILE A 208 -7.23 8.65 22.33
C ILE A 208 -7.41 7.16 22.05
N ALA A 209 -6.76 6.63 21.00
CA ALA A 209 -7.02 5.26 20.55
C ALA A 209 -6.59 4.21 21.57
N ASP A 210 -5.35 4.26 22.06
CA ASP A 210 -4.84 3.27 23.00
C ASP A 210 -5.58 3.31 24.36
N ARG A 211 -6.02 4.50 24.80
CA ARG A 211 -6.83 4.63 26.02
C ARG A 211 -8.25 4.09 25.82
N ALA A 212 -8.89 4.42 24.71
CA ALA A 212 -10.21 3.86 24.37
C ALA A 212 -10.16 2.32 24.26
N ASN A 213 -9.08 1.78 23.66
CA ASN A 213 -8.88 0.34 23.51
C ASN A 213 -8.90 -0.42 24.84
N MET A 214 -8.37 0.15 25.91
CA MET A 214 -8.39 -0.49 27.24
C MET A 214 -9.83 -0.74 27.71
N TYR A 215 -10.70 0.26 27.60
CA TYR A 215 -12.11 0.15 27.98
C TYR A 215 -12.91 -0.74 27.04
N VAL A 216 -12.67 -0.61 25.75
CA VAL A 216 -13.31 -1.45 24.71
C VAL A 216 -13.02 -2.92 24.95
N ASN A 217 -11.75 -3.29 25.15
CA ASN A 217 -11.36 -4.68 25.42
C ASN A 217 -11.96 -5.19 26.72
N GLN A 218 -12.03 -4.37 27.77
CA GLN A 218 -12.64 -4.78 29.02
C GLN A 218 -14.14 -5.05 28.86
N ILE A 219 -14.88 -4.15 28.21
CA ILE A 219 -16.33 -4.31 28.03
C ILE A 219 -16.63 -5.50 27.13
N PHE A 220 -15.94 -5.67 26.00
CA PHE A 220 -16.25 -6.73 25.05
C PHE A 220 -15.77 -8.12 25.50
N ASN A 221 -14.64 -8.21 26.20
CA ASN A 221 -14.16 -9.50 26.70
C ASN A 221 -14.98 -10.01 27.90
N PHE A 222 -15.61 -9.11 28.65
CA PHE A 222 -16.40 -9.44 29.85
C PHE A 222 -17.85 -8.94 29.72
N HIS A 223 -18.40 -8.95 28.51
CA HIS A 223 -19.72 -8.38 28.18
C HIS A 223 -20.85 -8.91 29.09
N ASP A 224 -20.75 -10.15 29.55
CA ASP A 224 -21.74 -10.74 30.48
C ASP A 224 -21.78 -10.07 31.88
N GLN A 225 -20.75 -9.30 32.23
CA GLN A 225 -20.64 -8.58 33.50
C GLN A 225 -21.13 -7.13 33.42
N TYR A 226 -21.51 -6.66 32.23
CA TYR A 226 -21.88 -5.27 31.96
C TYR A 226 -23.33 -5.18 31.48
N ASP A 227 -24.05 -4.17 31.97
CA ASP A 227 -25.39 -3.85 31.49
C ASP A 227 -25.35 -3.31 30.04
N GLY A 228 -26.50 -3.38 29.36
CA GLY A 228 -26.62 -2.98 27.96
C GLY A 228 -26.15 -1.54 27.67
N LEU A 229 -26.26 -0.62 28.64
CA LEU A 229 -25.74 0.75 28.54
C LEU A 229 -24.22 0.77 28.35
N TYR A 230 -23.49 -0.03 29.13
CA TYR A 230 -22.03 -0.12 28.99
C TYR A 230 -21.62 -0.71 27.63
N VAL A 231 -22.38 -1.66 27.11
CA VAL A 231 -22.13 -2.22 25.77
C VAL A 231 -22.31 -1.14 24.70
N ILE A 232 -23.35 -0.31 24.79
CA ILE A 232 -23.56 0.83 23.86
C ILE A 232 -22.37 1.81 23.94
N ILE A 233 -21.93 2.16 25.16
CA ILE A 233 -20.76 3.03 25.36
C ILE A 233 -19.51 2.36 24.75
N GLY A 234 -19.32 1.07 24.93
CA GLY A 234 -18.23 0.30 24.33
C GLY A 234 -18.22 0.38 22.80
N MET A 235 -19.37 0.29 22.14
CA MET A 235 -19.50 0.42 20.70
C MET A 235 -19.13 1.83 20.20
N LEU A 236 -19.54 2.87 20.92
CA LEU A 236 -19.17 4.27 20.60
C LEU A 236 -17.66 4.48 20.79
N LEU A 237 -17.10 3.99 21.89
CA LEU A 237 -15.66 4.04 22.15
C LEU A 237 -14.85 3.27 21.09
N TYR A 238 -15.33 2.10 20.66
CA TYR A 238 -14.69 1.33 19.59
C TYR A 238 -14.66 2.10 18.27
N THR A 239 -15.77 2.78 17.92
CA THR A 239 -15.82 3.64 16.73
C THR A 239 -14.81 4.77 16.82
N LEU A 240 -14.71 5.43 17.97
CA LEU A 240 -13.73 6.49 18.23
C LEU A 240 -12.30 5.97 18.17
N GLN A 241 -12.05 4.80 18.78
CA GLN A 241 -10.76 4.12 18.77
C GLN A 241 -10.28 3.84 17.35
N LEU A 242 -11.09 3.17 16.52
CA LEU A 242 -10.74 2.85 15.13
C LEU A 242 -10.41 4.10 14.33
N TYR A 243 -11.23 5.13 14.46
CA TYR A 243 -10.98 6.39 13.76
C TYR A 243 -9.70 7.07 14.22
N ALA A 244 -9.50 7.19 15.53
CA ALA A 244 -8.33 7.85 16.09
C ALA A 244 -7.04 7.08 15.77
N GLU A 245 -7.09 5.76 15.82
CA GLU A 245 -5.96 4.89 15.48
C GLU A 245 -5.56 5.06 14.00
N PHE A 246 -6.50 4.84 13.10
CA PHE A 246 -6.19 4.88 11.66
C PHE A 246 -5.87 6.30 11.18
N SER A 247 -6.65 7.32 11.58
CA SER A 247 -6.35 8.71 11.22
C SER A 247 -5.06 9.22 11.87
N GLY A 248 -4.72 8.74 13.07
CA GLY A 248 -3.46 9.05 13.75
C GLY A 248 -2.25 8.49 12.99
N CYS A 249 -2.31 7.22 12.59
CA CYS A 249 -1.27 6.61 11.76
C CYS A 249 -1.09 7.33 10.41
N MET A 250 -2.20 7.71 9.75
CA MET A 250 -2.14 8.49 8.51
C MET A 250 -1.48 9.85 8.70
N ASP A 251 -1.75 10.55 9.81
CA ASP A 251 -1.11 11.84 10.09
C ASP A 251 0.38 11.69 10.37
N ILE A 252 0.81 10.62 11.07
CA ILE A 252 2.22 10.31 11.30
C ILE A 252 2.94 10.09 9.96
N VAL A 253 2.34 9.30 9.07
CA VAL A 253 2.89 9.01 7.73
C VAL A 253 3.00 10.28 6.90
N ARG A 254 1.91 11.06 6.80
CA ARG A 254 1.87 12.32 6.05
C ARG A 254 2.86 13.34 6.60
N GLY A 255 2.89 13.51 7.93
CA GLY A 255 3.83 14.42 8.59
C GLY A 255 5.28 14.02 8.36
N SER A 256 5.58 12.72 8.45
CA SER A 256 6.91 12.19 8.16
C SER A 256 7.32 12.45 6.71
N ALA A 257 6.43 12.24 5.73
CA ALA A 257 6.69 12.53 4.32
C ALA A 257 6.89 14.05 4.09
N GLN A 258 6.08 14.88 4.72
CA GLN A 258 6.15 16.34 4.62
C GLN A 258 7.48 16.91 5.12
N MET A 259 8.10 16.30 6.15
CA MET A 259 9.44 16.68 6.60
C MET A 259 10.50 16.51 5.51
N PHE A 260 10.28 15.63 4.53
CA PHE A 260 11.13 15.46 3.34
C PHE A 260 10.70 16.33 2.15
N GLY A 261 9.65 17.16 2.31
CA GLY A 261 9.09 17.97 1.24
C GLY A 261 8.15 17.20 0.30
N ILE A 262 7.67 16.02 0.74
CA ILE A 262 6.79 15.14 -0.04
C ILE A 262 5.37 15.28 0.49
N GLU A 263 4.45 15.69 -0.37
CA GLU A 263 3.04 15.83 -0.03
C GLU A 263 2.27 14.55 -0.34
N MET A 264 1.59 14.02 0.68
CA MET A 264 0.72 12.85 0.54
C MET A 264 -0.75 13.26 0.66
N SER A 265 -1.62 12.53 -0.03
CA SER A 265 -3.06 12.76 0.00
C SER A 265 -3.65 12.60 1.41
N GLU A 266 -4.65 13.40 1.72
CA GLU A 266 -5.43 13.26 2.94
C GLU A 266 -6.44 12.13 2.79
N ASN A 267 -6.47 11.22 3.78
CA ASN A 267 -7.39 10.08 3.77
C ASN A 267 -8.69 10.34 4.54
N PHE A 268 -8.67 11.27 5.50
CA PHE A 268 -9.80 11.55 6.39
C PHE A 268 -10.12 13.03 6.42
N ALA A 269 -11.17 13.43 5.73
CA ALA A 269 -11.72 14.79 5.71
C ALA A 269 -12.97 14.89 6.61
N ARG A 270 -12.82 14.62 7.92
CA ARG A 270 -13.90 14.71 8.92
C ARG A 270 -15.13 13.85 8.57
N PRO A 271 -15.01 12.50 8.44
CA PRO A 271 -16.08 11.63 7.93
C PRO A 271 -17.35 11.65 8.77
N PHE A 272 -17.26 11.83 10.09
CA PHE A 272 -18.42 11.83 11.00
C PHE A 272 -19.36 13.05 10.86
N ILE A 273 -18.96 14.08 10.11
CA ILE A 273 -19.82 15.26 9.83
C ILE A 273 -20.58 15.07 8.50
N SER A 274 -20.53 13.91 7.90
CA SER A 274 -21.19 13.61 6.63
C SER A 274 -22.72 13.55 6.79
N LYS A 275 -23.43 14.06 5.79
CA LYS A 275 -24.91 14.04 5.76
C LYS A 275 -25.46 12.78 5.13
N THR A 276 -24.66 12.01 4.40
CA THR A 276 -25.05 10.78 3.72
C THR A 276 -23.98 9.71 3.85
N VAL A 277 -24.37 8.42 3.73
CA VAL A 277 -23.43 7.28 3.74
C VAL A 277 -22.42 7.37 2.57
N SER A 278 -22.88 7.81 1.40
CA SER A 278 -22.00 8.03 0.24
C SER A 278 -20.96 9.12 0.49
N GLU A 279 -21.34 10.21 1.17
CA GLU A 279 -20.44 11.27 1.56
C GLU A 279 -19.43 10.80 2.62
N PHE A 280 -19.88 9.98 3.58
CA PHE A 280 -19.02 9.38 4.61
C PHE A 280 -17.85 8.59 3.98
N TRP A 281 -18.16 7.70 3.05
CA TRP A 281 -17.12 6.90 2.38
C TRP A 281 -16.23 7.70 1.44
N ARG A 282 -16.70 8.82 0.93
CA ARG A 282 -15.90 9.72 0.09
C ARG A 282 -14.97 10.61 0.91
N ARG A 283 -15.34 10.96 2.14
CA ARG A 283 -14.56 11.75 3.09
C ARG A 283 -13.53 10.90 3.82
#